data_7b7d787e71b68bc3673bf4350cfe316f
#
_entry.id   7b7d787e71b68bc3673bf4350cfe316f
#
_cell.length_a   1.000
_cell.length_b   1.000
_cell.length_c   1.000
_cell.angle_alpha   90.00
_cell.angle_beta   90.00
_cell.angle_gamma   90.00
#
_symmetry.space_group_name_H-M   'P 1'
#
loop_
_entity.id
_entity.type
_entity.pdbx_description
1 polymer ?
#
loop_
_entity_poly.entity_id
_entity_poly.type
_entity_poly.pdbx_seq_one_letter_code
_entity_poly.pdbx_strand_id
1 'polypeptide(L)'
;SLLKEWRDYAYGLDDRTPEGKEFWLNYFQAEKGVYEKLLSNPLADPEHGTVKELAEKYGLSIQHMIGFLDGIDDSLMESNNLDDVTEDSEVKLAIDYEKLYMNMVECNAEWLYTLPQWDGIFPKEKRDELYKIQKSSKTIIKAPKVGRNDPCPCGSGLKYKKCCGK
;
A
#
# COMPACT_ATOMS: atom_id res chain seq x y z
N SER A 1 -5.38 19.23 12.19
CA SER A 1 -5.50 17.87 12.73
C SER A 1 -4.15 17.17 12.75
N LEU A 2 -4.02 16.14 13.55
CA LEU A 2 -2.79 15.33 13.61
C LEU A 2 -2.46 14.68 12.26
N LEU A 3 -3.47 14.28 11.50
CA LEU A 3 -3.28 13.73 10.17
C LEU A 3 -2.66 14.76 9.22
N LYS A 4 -3.19 15.97 9.23
CA LYS A 4 -2.65 17.06 8.39
C LYS A 4 -1.22 17.40 8.82
N GLU A 5 -0.95 17.47 10.11
CA GLU A 5 0.41 17.73 10.62
C GLU A 5 1.39 16.65 10.17
N TRP A 6 1.00 15.37 10.25
CA TRP A 6 1.81 14.26 9.74
C TRP A 6 2.12 14.41 8.26
N ARG A 7 1.08 14.62 7.45
CA ARG A 7 1.23 14.71 5.99
C ARG A 7 2.06 15.91 5.57
N ASP A 8 1.82 17.07 6.18
CA ASP A 8 2.58 18.29 5.89
C ASP A 8 4.06 18.11 6.24
N TYR A 9 4.35 17.50 7.37
CA TYR A 9 5.73 17.27 7.81
C TYR A 9 6.42 16.19 6.95
N ALA A 10 5.82 15.02 6.87
CA ALA A 10 6.45 13.86 6.21
C ALA A 10 6.66 14.08 4.71
N TYR A 11 5.64 14.57 4.03
CA TYR A 11 5.71 14.79 2.58
C TYR A 11 6.34 16.12 2.19
N GLY A 12 6.53 17.00 3.15
CA GLY A 12 7.28 18.24 2.96
C GLY A 12 8.79 18.06 3.08
N LEU A 13 9.27 16.94 3.63
CA LEU A 13 10.69 16.65 3.73
C LEU A 13 11.27 16.27 2.37
N ASP A 14 12.46 16.82 2.06
CA ASP A 14 13.24 16.38 0.90
C ASP A 14 13.94 15.07 1.27
N ASP A 15 13.51 13.97 0.66
CA ASP A 15 14.03 12.61 0.92
C ASP A 15 15.46 12.42 0.40
N ARG A 16 16.01 13.39 -0.33
CA ARG A 16 17.39 13.39 -0.80
C ARG A 16 18.36 13.98 0.24
N THR A 17 17.84 14.69 1.25
CA THR A 17 18.67 15.25 2.31
C THR A 17 19.00 14.20 3.37
N PRO A 18 20.10 14.36 4.14
CA PRO A 18 20.39 13.47 5.26
C PRO A 18 19.27 13.40 6.30
N GLU A 19 18.65 14.53 6.62
CA GLU A 19 17.54 14.63 7.57
C GLU A 19 16.30 13.88 7.09
N GLY A 20 15.94 14.06 5.81
CA GLY A 20 14.81 13.37 5.22
C GLY A 20 15.02 11.85 5.15
N LYS A 21 16.22 11.42 4.77
CA LYS A 21 16.57 9.99 4.76
C LYS A 21 16.53 9.38 6.15
N GLU A 22 17.07 10.04 7.15
CA GLU A 22 17.05 9.58 8.54
C GLU A 22 15.61 9.47 9.07
N PHE A 23 14.79 10.47 8.83
CA PHE A 23 13.37 10.47 9.22
C PHE A 23 12.64 9.24 8.66
N TRP A 24 12.75 9.01 7.34
CA TRP A 24 12.05 7.91 6.69
C TRP A 24 12.60 6.55 7.12
N LEU A 25 13.91 6.43 7.32
CA LEU A 25 14.51 5.20 7.82
C LEU A 25 13.96 4.87 9.22
N ASN A 26 13.91 5.85 10.10
CA ASN A 26 13.37 5.66 11.46
C ASN A 26 11.89 5.30 11.43
N TYR A 27 11.12 5.97 10.57
CA TYR A 27 9.70 5.66 10.40
C TYR A 27 9.49 4.24 9.86
N PHE A 28 10.21 3.84 8.82
CA PHE A 28 10.07 2.51 8.24
C PHE A 28 10.48 1.39 9.21
N GLN A 29 11.47 1.63 10.06
CA GLN A 29 11.82 0.67 11.12
C GLN A 29 10.70 0.55 12.15
N ALA A 30 10.12 1.66 12.57
CA ALA A 30 8.99 1.67 13.50
C ALA A 30 7.77 0.97 12.91
N GLU A 31 7.43 1.27 11.65
CA GLU A 31 6.34 0.65 10.90
C GLU A 31 6.52 -0.87 10.79
N LYS A 32 7.72 -1.32 10.40
CA LYS A 32 8.06 -2.74 10.30
C LYS A 32 7.84 -3.46 11.62
N GLY A 33 8.25 -2.87 12.73
CA GLY A 33 8.06 -3.44 14.06
C GLY A 33 6.59 -3.64 14.42
N VAL A 34 5.72 -2.69 14.05
CA VAL A 34 4.28 -2.83 14.25
C VAL A 34 3.71 -3.96 13.38
N TYR A 35 4.07 -4.00 12.09
CA TYR A 35 3.61 -5.08 11.20
C TYR A 35 4.06 -6.45 11.67
N GLU A 36 5.29 -6.61 12.14
CA GLU A 36 5.76 -7.88 12.69
C GLU A 36 4.84 -8.37 13.81
N LYS A 37 4.41 -7.48 14.69
CA LYS A 37 3.50 -7.82 15.80
C LYS A 37 2.09 -8.13 15.30
N LEU A 38 1.54 -7.31 14.43
CA LEU A 38 0.18 -7.50 13.90
C LEU A 38 0.07 -8.78 13.08
N LEU A 39 1.06 -9.09 12.26
CA LEU A 39 1.07 -10.27 11.39
C LEU A 39 1.38 -11.57 12.14
N SER A 40 1.93 -11.49 13.35
CA SER A 40 2.25 -12.66 14.15
C SER A 40 1.03 -13.37 14.74
N ASN A 41 -0.12 -12.69 14.79
CA ASN A 41 -1.34 -13.24 15.40
C ASN A 41 -2.59 -12.91 14.56
N PRO A 42 -2.68 -13.47 13.33
CA PRO A 42 -3.74 -13.10 12.38
C PRO A 42 -5.14 -13.56 12.80
N LEU A 43 -5.23 -14.52 13.73
CA LEU A 43 -6.51 -15.03 14.22
C LEU A 43 -6.99 -14.35 15.49
N ALA A 44 -6.20 -13.43 16.05
CA ALA A 44 -6.60 -12.66 17.22
C ALA A 44 -7.72 -11.69 16.86
N ASP A 45 -8.46 -11.25 17.88
CA ASP A 45 -9.42 -10.14 17.71
C ASP A 45 -8.68 -8.91 17.16
N PRO A 46 -9.36 -8.09 16.33
CA PRO A 46 -8.75 -6.90 15.80
C PRO A 46 -8.18 -5.98 16.87
N GLU A 47 -7.00 -5.44 16.64
CA GLU A 47 -6.40 -4.44 17.51
C GLU A 47 -7.29 -3.20 17.56
N HIS A 48 -7.54 -2.68 18.75
CA HIS A 48 -8.32 -1.46 18.92
C HIS A 48 -7.87 -0.71 20.18
N GLY A 49 -8.20 0.54 20.23
CA GLY A 49 -7.88 1.43 21.36
C GLY A 49 -7.76 2.87 20.90
N THR A 50 -7.39 3.75 21.80
CA THR A 50 -7.09 5.11 21.43
C THR A 50 -5.74 5.17 20.71
N VAL A 51 -5.55 6.22 19.90
CA VAL A 51 -4.27 6.48 19.24
C VAL A 51 -3.12 6.47 20.26
N LYS A 52 -3.32 7.12 21.40
CA LYS A 52 -2.33 7.18 22.49
C LYS A 52 -2.03 5.79 23.07
N GLU A 53 -3.06 5.01 23.35
CA GLU A 53 -2.89 3.64 23.88
C GLU A 53 -2.08 2.76 22.92
N LEU A 54 -2.40 2.83 21.63
CA LEU A 54 -1.69 2.05 20.61
C LEU A 54 -0.26 2.55 20.42
N ALA A 55 -0.04 3.85 20.45
CA ALA A 55 1.30 4.43 20.38
C ALA A 55 2.17 3.91 21.54
N GLU A 56 1.65 3.92 22.77
CA GLU A 56 2.35 3.38 23.93
C GLU A 56 2.63 1.89 23.80
N LYS A 57 1.62 1.12 23.35
CA LYS A 57 1.76 -0.33 23.16
C LYS A 57 2.86 -0.69 22.18
N TYR A 58 3.00 0.04 21.09
CA TYR A 58 4.00 -0.23 20.07
C TYR A 58 5.29 0.58 20.22
N GLY A 59 5.39 1.40 21.26
CA GLY A 59 6.58 2.22 21.51
C GLY A 59 6.80 3.31 20.46
N LEU A 60 5.73 3.83 19.89
CA LEU A 60 5.77 4.88 18.87
C LEU A 60 5.44 6.25 19.46
N SER A 61 5.96 7.31 18.83
CA SER A 61 5.44 8.66 19.05
C SER A 61 4.02 8.77 18.49
N ILE A 62 3.28 9.75 18.93
CA ILE A 62 1.95 10.04 18.37
C ILE A 62 2.06 10.30 16.86
N GLN A 63 3.06 11.07 16.44
CA GLN A 63 3.30 11.36 15.02
C GLN A 63 3.49 10.07 14.20
N HIS A 64 4.35 9.15 14.64
CA HIS A 64 4.57 7.88 13.95
C HIS A 64 3.32 6.99 13.96
N MET A 65 2.56 7.01 15.07
CA MET A 65 1.31 6.25 15.13
C MET A 65 0.27 6.76 14.13
N ILE A 66 0.14 8.07 14.00
CA ILE A 66 -0.74 8.68 12.99
C ILE A 66 -0.28 8.29 11.58
N GLY A 67 1.02 8.33 11.31
CA GLY A 67 1.59 7.90 10.03
C GLY A 67 1.30 6.44 9.72
N PHE A 68 1.42 5.57 10.72
CA PHE A 68 1.08 4.16 10.58
C PHE A 68 -0.41 3.97 10.26
N LEU A 69 -1.29 4.65 10.98
CA LEU A 69 -2.74 4.59 10.74
C LEU A 69 -3.10 5.08 9.33
N ASP A 70 -2.50 6.17 8.89
CA ASP A 70 -2.69 6.70 7.54
C ASP A 70 -2.27 5.68 6.47
N GLY A 71 -1.14 5.01 6.69
CA GLY A 71 -0.61 4.02 5.75
C GLY A 71 -1.40 2.72 5.69
N ILE A 72 -1.96 2.25 6.80
CA ILE A 72 -2.69 0.97 6.84
C ILE A 72 -4.18 1.10 6.52
N ASP A 73 -4.74 2.30 6.60
CA ASP A 73 -6.19 2.50 6.56
C ASP A 73 -6.86 1.89 5.32
N ASP A 74 -6.23 2.01 4.15
CA ASP A 74 -6.72 1.43 2.90
C ASP A 74 -6.70 -0.11 2.87
N SER A 75 -6.01 -0.73 3.82
CA SER A 75 -5.88 -2.19 3.94
C SER A 75 -6.77 -2.77 5.02
N LEU A 76 -7.64 -1.97 5.61
CA LEU A 76 -8.56 -2.40 6.66
C LEU A 76 -9.92 -2.79 6.07
N MET A 77 -10.62 -3.67 6.79
CA MET A 77 -12.00 -4.04 6.46
C MET A 77 -12.94 -2.83 6.56
N GLU A 78 -12.69 -1.98 7.54
CA GLU A 78 -13.40 -0.73 7.77
C GLU A 78 -12.40 0.40 7.98
N SER A 79 -12.54 1.48 7.21
CA SER A 79 -11.69 2.66 7.35
C SER A 79 -11.97 3.40 8.67
N ASN A 80 -10.92 3.89 9.32
CA ASN A 80 -11.05 4.83 10.42
C ASN A 80 -11.23 6.24 9.87
N ASN A 81 -12.02 7.07 10.55
CA ASN A 81 -12.10 8.48 10.17
C ASN A 81 -10.91 9.22 10.79
N LEU A 82 -9.85 9.44 9.99
CA LEU A 82 -8.61 10.06 10.44
C LEU A 82 -8.56 11.57 10.27
N ASP A 83 -9.53 12.18 9.58
CA ASP A 83 -9.50 13.62 9.27
C ASP A 83 -9.45 14.49 10.53
N ASP A 84 -10.25 14.14 11.52
CA ASP A 84 -10.33 14.86 12.80
C ASP A 84 -9.70 14.06 13.95
N VAL A 85 -8.80 13.15 13.64
CA VAL A 85 -8.17 12.27 14.63
C VAL A 85 -7.36 13.04 15.66
N THR A 86 -7.54 12.65 16.92
CA THR A 86 -6.74 13.13 18.04
C THR A 86 -6.08 11.94 18.75
N GLU A 87 -5.22 12.21 19.71
CA GLU A 87 -4.61 11.12 20.49
C GLU A 87 -5.61 10.32 21.31
N ASP A 88 -6.80 10.88 21.60
CA ASP A 88 -7.87 10.22 22.34
C ASP A 88 -8.90 9.57 21.44
N SER A 89 -8.76 9.66 20.12
CA SER A 89 -9.66 9.01 19.15
C SER A 89 -9.52 7.50 19.21
N GLU A 90 -10.66 6.80 19.24
CA GLU A 90 -10.70 5.35 19.12
C GLU A 90 -10.46 4.93 17.67
N VAL A 91 -9.60 3.95 17.48
CA VAL A 91 -9.32 3.36 16.17
C VAL A 91 -9.33 1.84 16.26
N LYS A 92 -9.61 1.19 15.14
CA LYS A 92 -9.68 -0.27 15.04
C LYS A 92 -8.92 -0.73 13.81
N LEU A 93 -8.10 -1.76 13.98
CA LEU A 93 -7.26 -2.33 12.92
C LEU A 93 -7.77 -3.73 12.55
N ALA A 94 -8.93 -3.80 11.90
CA ALA A 94 -9.44 -5.05 11.33
C ALA A 94 -8.84 -5.21 9.92
N ILE A 95 -7.77 -6.00 9.83
CA ILE A 95 -6.96 -6.09 8.60
C ILE A 95 -7.60 -7.00 7.56
N ASP A 96 -7.70 -6.51 6.31
CA ASP A 96 -7.90 -7.33 5.13
C ASP A 96 -6.51 -7.76 4.63
N TYR A 97 -6.11 -8.98 4.96
CA TYR A 97 -4.73 -9.44 4.72
C TYR A 97 -4.37 -9.56 3.24
N GLU A 98 -5.32 -9.92 2.38
CA GLU A 98 -5.07 -9.93 0.92
C GLU A 98 -4.79 -8.52 0.42
N LYS A 99 -5.62 -7.58 0.83
CA LYS A 99 -5.49 -6.17 0.45
C LYS A 99 -4.20 -5.57 1.00
N LEU A 100 -3.86 -5.87 2.24
CA LEU A 100 -2.60 -5.41 2.84
C LEU A 100 -1.40 -5.91 2.06
N TYR A 101 -1.36 -7.22 1.75
CA TYR A 101 -0.27 -7.80 0.98
C TYR A 101 -0.13 -7.10 -0.39
N MET A 102 -1.24 -6.95 -1.11
CA MET A 102 -1.26 -6.31 -2.42
C MET A 102 -0.85 -4.84 -2.36
N ASN A 103 -1.27 -4.10 -1.34
CA ASN A 103 -0.86 -2.70 -1.16
C ASN A 103 0.63 -2.57 -0.85
N MET A 104 1.19 -3.49 -0.06
CA MET A 104 2.65 -3.54 0.18
C MET A 104 3.43 -3.79 -1.11
N VAL A 105 2.94 -4.69 -1.98
CA VAL A 105 3.53 -4.95 -3.29
C VAL A 105 3.43 -3.71 -4.18
N GLU A 106 2.29 -3.03 -4.17
CA GLU A 106 2.08 -1.79 -4.93
C GLU A 106 3.09 -0.71 -4.57
N CYS A 107 3.38 -0.56 -3.29
CA CYS A 107 4.34 0.42 -2.78
C CYS A 107 5.80 -0.04 -2.93
N ASN A 108 6.05 -1.21 -3.50
CA ASN A 108 7.38 -1.83 -3.58
C ASN A 108 8.04 -1.99 -2.20
N ALA A 109 7.25 -2.21 -1.16
CA ALA A 109 7.72 -2.38 0.21
C ALA A 109 8.19 -3.82 0.45
N GLU A 110 9.28 -4.21 -0.22
CA GLU A 110 9.81 -5.58 -0.17
C GLU A 110 10.11 -6.02 1.26
N TRP A 111 10.63 -5.12 2.10
CA TRP A 111 10.92 -5.40 3.51
C TRP A 111 9.66 -5.72 4.34
N LEU A 112 8.46 -5.44 3.84
CA LEU A 112 7.18 -5.73 4.49
C LEU A 112 6.51 -6.97 3.90
N TYR A 113 6.42 -7.10 2.58
CA TYR A 113 5.72 -8.25 1.99
C TYR A 113 6.57 -9.53 1.98
N THR A 114 7.85 -9.45 2.35
CA THR A 114 8.72 -10.62 2.55
C THR A 114 8.90 -10.98 4.02
N LEU A 115 8.17 -10.35 4.95
CA LEU A 115 8.23 -10.71 6.36
C LEU A 115 7.87 -12.19 6.57
N PRO A 116 8.63 -12.91 7.40
CA PRO A 116 8.38 -14.35 7.63
C PRO A 116 7.02 -14.64 8.26
N GLN A 117 6.41 -13.66 8.94
CA GLN A 117 5.08 -13.78 9.52
C GLN A 117 3.99 -14.09 8.48
N TRP A 118 4.20 -13.68 7.22
CA TRP A 118 3.27 -14.00 6.14
C TRP A 118 3.09 -15.50 5.91
N ASP A 119 4.09 -16.32 6.23
CA ASP A 119 4.00 -17.78 6.11
C ASP A 119 2.85 -18.38 6.92
N GLY A 120 2.50 -17.77 8.05
CA GLY A 120 1.38 -18.17 8.89
C GLY A 120 0.02 -17.64 8.44
N ILE A 121 0.00 -16.74 7.45
CA ILE A 121 -1.22 -16.10 6.94
C ILE A 121 -1.64 -16.72 5.61
N PHE A 122 -0.70 -16.77 4.65
CA PHE A 122 -0.92 -17.33 3.32
C PHE A 122 0.21 -18.27 2.93
N PRO A 123 -0.09 -19.43 2.29
CA PRO A 123 0.95 -20.24 1.67
C PRO A 123 1.64 -19.46 0.54
N LYS A 124 2.84 -19.90 0.19
CA LYS A 124 3.65 -19.22 -0.82
C LYS A 124 2.91 -19.08 -2.17
N GLU A 125 2.17 -20.10 -2.59
CA GLU A 125 1.40 -20.12 -3.83
C GLU A 125 0.37 -18.99 -3.86
N LYS A 126 -0.30 -18.78 -2.74
CA LYS A 126 -1.29 -17.68 -2.60
C LYS A 126 -0.61 -16.31 -2.69
N ARG A 127 0.53 -16.15 -2.03
CA ARG A 127 1.29 -14.89 -2.08
C ARG A 127 1.81 -14.60 -3.49
N ASP A 128 2.29 -15.61 -4.19
CA ASP A 128 2.73 -15.48 -5.59
C ASP A 128 1.56 -15.07 -6.49
N GLU A 129 0.38 -15.63 -6.27
CA GLU A 129 -0.85 -15.26 -6.99
C GLU A 129 -1.20 -13.78 -6.77
N LEU A 130 -1.26 -13.35 -5.50
CA LEU A 130 -1.57 -11.96 -5.14
C LEU A 130 -0.53 -10.98 -5.72
N TYR A 131 0.74 -11.36 -5.69
CA TYR A 131 1.82 -10.58 -6.27
C TYR A 131 1.61 -10.39 -7.78
N LYS A 132 1.30 -11.46 -8.49
CA LYS A 132 1.05 -11.41 -9.95
C LYS A 132 -0.17 -10.56 -10.29
N ILE A 133 -1.25 -10.71 -9.54
CA ILE A 133 -2.47 -9.89 -9.72
C ILE A 133 -2.11 -8.41 -9.58
N GLN A 134 -1.40 -8.03 -8.53
CA GLN A 134 -1.05 -6.64 -8.28
C GLN A 134 -0.11 -6.10 -9.35
N LYS A 135 0.90 -6.85 -9.77
CA LYS A 135 1.84 -6.41 -10.81
C LYS A 135 1.18 -6.30 -12.17
N SER A 136 0.30 -7.22 -12.54
CA SER A 136 -0.41 -7.20 -13.83
C SER A 136 -1.45 -6.09 -13.91
N SER A 137 -2.03 -5.65 -12.81
CA SER A 137 -3.01 -4.55 -12.78
C SER A 137 -2.44 -3.22 -13.29
N LYS A 138 -1.11 -3.06 -13.26
CA LYS A 138 -0.39 -1.88 -13.76
C LYS A 138 0.23 -2.08 -15.13
N THR A 139 0.10 -3.27 -15.72
CA THR A 139 0.64 -3.55 -17.06
C THR A 139 -0.29 -2.98 -18.10
N ILE A 140 0.20 -2.00 -18.85
CA ILE A 140 -0.54 -1.46 -20.00
C ILE A 140 -0.38 -2.43 -21.15
N ILE A 141 -1.45 -3.15 -21.49
CA ILE A 141 -1.49 -3.98 -22.69
C ILE A 141 -1.73 -3.05 -23.87
N LYS A 142 -0.68 -2.82 -24.66
CA LYS A 142 -0.84 -2.07 -25.91
C LYS A 142 -1.69 -2.89 -26.87
N ALA A 143 -2.71 -2.25 -27.48
CA ALA A 143 -3.45 -2.87 -28.55
C ALA A 143 -2.50 -3.31 -29.67
N PRO A 144 -2.73 -4.47 -30.31
CA PRO A 144 -1.92 -4.91 -31.43
C PRO A 144 -1.88 -3.81 -32.51
N LYS A 145 -0.70 -3.48 -32.97
CA LYS A 145 -0.57 -2.53 -34.09
C LYS A 145 -1.16 -3.18 -35.34
N VAL A 146 -1.97 -2.40 -36.05
CA VAL A 146 -2.49 -2.84 -37.35
C VAL A 146 -1.34 -2.92 -38.35
N GLY A 147 -1.16 -4.09 -38.96
CA GLY A 147 -0.15 -4.28 -40.01
C GLY A 147 -0.55 -3.57 -41.31
N ARG A 148 0.45 -3.24 -42.11
CA ARG A 148 0.21 -2.54 -43.40
C ARG A 148 -0.72 -3.31 -44.34
N ASN A 149 -0.67 -4.63 -44.30
CA ASN A 149 -1.47 -5.50 -45.17
C ASN A 149 -2.78 -5.97 -44.53
N ASP A 150 -3.04 -5.57 -43.28
CA ASP A 150 -4.26 -5.94 -42.57
C ASP A 150 -5.44 -5.09 -43.06
N PRO A 151 -6.69 -5.62 -42.96
CA PRO A 151 -7.87 -4.81 -43.24
C PRO A 151 -7.89 -3.54 -42.38
N CYS A 152 -8.21 -2.41 -42.99
CA CYS A 152 -8.29 -1.16 -42.24
C CYS A 152 -9.42 -1.22 -41.21
N PRO A 153 -9.19 -0.83 -39.95
CA PRO A 153 -10.24 -0.83 -38.92
C PRO A 153 -11.42 0.10 -39.21
N CYS A 154 -11.27 1.05 -40.16
CA CYS A 154 -12.33 1.97 -40.51
C CYS A 154 -13.51 1.32 -41.30
N GLY A 155 -13.36 0.06 -41.69
CA GLY A 155 -14.38 -0.69 -42.40
C GLY A 155 -14.46 -0.39 -43.92
N SER A 156 -13.46 0.29 -44.49
CA SER A 156 -13.42 0.62 -45.92
C SER A 156 -13.24 -0.59 -46.84
N GLY A 157 -12.84 -1.75 -46.32
CA GLY A 157 -12.49 -2.93 -47.11
C GLY A 157 -11.11 -2.85 -47.75
N LEU A 158 -10.39 -1.74 -47.59
CA LEU A 158 -9.04 -1.56 -48.10
C LEU A 158 -8.00 -2.02 -47.07
N LYS A 159 -6.80 -2.37 -47.58
CA LYS A 159 -5.65 -2.59 -46.69
C LYS A 159 -5.25 -1.32 -45.96
N TYR A 160 -4.80 -1.43 -44.74
CA TYR A 160 -4.43 -0.28 -43.92
C TYR A 160 -3.49 0.69 -44.63
N LYS A 161 -2.45 0.19 -45.32
CA LYS A 161 -1.52 1.02 -46.10
C LYS A 161 -2.15 1.80 -47.24
N LYS A 162 -3.35 1.40 -47.71
CA LYS A 162 -4.07 2.04 -48.81
C LYS A 162 -5.21 2.94 -48.31
N CYS A 163 -5.42 2.97 -47.01
CA CYS A 163 -6.51 3.74 -46.39
C CYS A 163 -5.94 4.65 -45.29
N CYS A 164 -6.23 4.40 -44.01
CA CYS A 164 -5.80 5.24 -42.90
C CYS A 164 -4.29 5.25 -42.67
N GLY A 165 -3.58 4.23 -43.08
CA GLY A 165 -2.12 4.12 -43.00
C GLY A 165 -1.34 4.70 -44.16
N LYS A 166 -2.02 5.43 -45.02
CA LYS A 166 -1.45 6.05 -46.22
C LYS A 166 -0.53 7.25 -45.89
#